data_1245b7457f022ad0fbcf12795ca3dffa
#
_entry.id   1245b7457f022ad0fbcf12795ca3dffa
#
_cell.length_a   1.000
_cell.length_b   1.000
_cell.length_c   1.000
_cell.angle_alpha   90.00
_cell.angle_beta   90.00
_cell.angle_gamma   90.00
#
_symmetry.space_group_name_H-M   'P 1'
#
loop_
_entity.id
_entity.type
_entity.pdbx_description
1 polymer ?
#
loop_
_entity_poly.entity_id
_entity_poly.type
_entity_poly.pdbx_seq_one_letter_code
_entity_poly.pdbx_strand_id
1 'polypeptide(L)'
;MIKKVSVSGVLNSFVPISRFNKGEAHKIFDEVKQNGYGIVVKNNSPTCVLITPEIYEEMMEIIDKYNSMMEVEEILSHMHENNSDEKAEGQEKLA
;
A
#
# COMPACT_ATOMS: atom_id res chain seq x y z
N MET A 1 3.50 13.65 2.83
CA MET A 1 4.61 13.00 2.14
C MET A 1 5.21 11.87 2.92
N ILE A 2 5.57 10.82 2.23
CA ILE A 2 6.12 9.67 2.90
C ILE A 2 7.55 9.92 3.27
N LYS A 3 7.88 9.69 4.52
CA LYS A 3 9.21 9.97 5.00
C LYS A 3 10.14 8.85 4.67
N LYS A 4 11.44 9.17 4.63
CA LYS A 4 12.42 8.15 4.49
C LYS A 4 12.39 7.26 5.71
N VAL A 5 12.43 5.97 5.50
CA VAL A 5 12.31 5.01 6.58
C VAL A 5 13.68 4.63 7.10
N SER A 6 13.87 4.70 8.41
CA SER A 6 15.13 4.30 9.01
C SER A 6 15.09 2.81 9.30
N VAL A 7 16.26 2.23 9.53
CA VAL A 7 16.34 0.80 9.85
C VAL A 7 15.60 0.50 11.14
N SER A 8 15.76 1.32 12.16
CA SER A 8 15.06 1.06 13.41
C SER A 8 13.55 1.22 13.24
N GLY A 9 13.13 2.12 12.37
CA GLY A 9 11.71 2.26 12.08
C GLY A 9 11.15 1.02 11.42
N VAL A 10 11.90 0.42 10.53
CA VAL A 10 11.47 -0.81 9.87
C VAL A 10 11.33 -1.93 10.89
N LEU A 11 12.32 -2.09 11.75
CA LEU A 11 12.26 -3.15 12.74
C LEU A 11 11.10 -2.97 13.72
N ASN A 12 10.81 -1.74 14.07
CA ASN A 12 9.70 -1.48 14.98
C ASN A 12 8.36 -1.59 14.31
N SER A 13 8.33 -1.70 12.99
CA SER A 13 7.08 -1.80 12.26
C SER A 13 6.57 -3.22 12.14
N PHE A 14 7.39 -4.20 12.47
CA PHE A 14 6.96 -5.59 12.37
C PHE A 14 6.02 -5.94 13.51
N VAL A 15 4.89 -6.51 13.16
CA VAL A 15 3.83 -6.83 14.12
C VAL A 15 3.52 -8.31 13.98
N PRO A 16 4.02 -9.14 14.90
CA PRO A 16 3.68 -10.56 14.84
C PRO A 16 2.18 -10.75 15.02
N ILE A 17 1.59 -11.65 14.26
CA ILE A 17 0.16 -11.90 14.31
C ILE A 17 -0.28 -12.30 15.73
N SER A 18 0.62 -12.89 16.48
CA SER A 18 0.30 -13.32 17.84
C SER A 18 -0.10 -12.16 18.75
N ARG A 19 0.33 -10.94 18.43
CA ARG A 19 -0.05 -9.79 19.23
C ARG A 19 -1.55 -9.50 19.11
N PHE A 20 -2.13 -9.76 17.93
CA PHE A 20 -3.59 -9.62 17.76
C PHE A 20 -4.30 -10.67 18.60
N ASN A 21 -3.75 -11.86 18.64
CA ASN A 21 -4.37 -12.94 19.42
C ASN A 21 -4.31 -12.67 20.91
N LYS A 22 -3.39 -11.82 21.34
CA LYS A 22 -3.29 -11.44 22.73
C LYS A 22 -4.13 -10.23 23.09
N GLY A 23 -4.87 -9.71 22.13
CA GLY A 23 -5.73 -8.58 22.41
C GLY A 23 -5.02 -7.24 22.36
N GLU A 24 -3.92 -7.14 21.64
CA GLU A 24 -3.15 -5.90 21.59
C GLU A 24 -3.46 -5.04 20.38
N ALA A 25 -4.60 -5.28 19.74
CA ALA A 25 -4.95 -4.51 18.53
C ALA A 25 -4.88 -3.00 18.77
N HIS A 26 -5.37 -2.58 19.91
CA HIS A 26 -5.39 -1.16 20.27
C HIS A 26 -3.97 -0.58 20.27
N LYS A 27 -3.04 -1.28 20.88
CA LYS A 27 -1.66 -0.83 20.90
C LYS A 27 -1.04 -0.84 19.52
N ILE A 28 -1.36 -1.85 18.75
CA ILE A 28 -0.83 -1.98 17.39
C ILE A 28 -1.28 -0.81 16.54
N PHE A 29 -2.55 -0.45 16.64
CA PHE A 29 -3.07 0.68 15.86
C PHE A 29 -2.40 2.00 16.27
N ASP A 30 -2.14 2.15 17.57
CA ASP A 30 -1.42 3.35 18.04
C ASP A 30 -0.01 3.40 17.47
N GLU A 31 0.65 2.26 17.42
CA GLU A 31 1.99 2.18 16.85
C GLU A 31 2.00 2.52 15.36
N VAL A 32 0.98 2.04 14.66
CA VAL A 32 0.85 2.35 13.23
C VAL A 32 0.65 3.85 13.03
N LYS A 33 -0.14 4.48 13.90
CA LYS A 33 -0.34 5.92 13.80
C LYS A 33 0.95 6.68 14.02
N GLN A 34 1.80 6.20 14.90
CA GLN A 34 3.05 6.87 15.16
C GLN A 34 4.07 6.62 14.08
N ASN A 35 4.16 5.40 13.60
CA ASN A 35 5.18 5.01 12.63
C ASN A 35 4.76 5.23 11.19
N GLY A 36 3.46 5.34 10.95
CA GLY A 36 2.90 5.51 9.62
C GLY A 36 2.48 4.19 8.98
N TYR A 37 3.05 3.09 9.44
CA TYR A 37 2.67 1.79 8.88
C TYR A 37 3.09 0.67 9.84
N GLY A 38 2.56 -0.52 9.60
CA GLY A 38 2.95 -1.73 10.32
C GLY A 38 2.90 -2.90 9.37
N ILE A 39 3.77 -3.86 9.55
CA ILE A 39 3.82 -5.04 8.72
C ILE A 39 3.46 -6.23 9.57
N VAL A 40 2.31 -6.84 9.27
CA VAL A 40 1.84 -8.00 10.01
C VAL A 40 2.58 -9.23 9.52
N VAL A 41 3.19 -9.94 10.44
CA VAL A 41 4.01 -11.11 10.12
C VAL A 41 3.33 -12.35 10.69
N LYS A 42 3.18 -13.35 9.85
CA LYS A 42 2.61 -14.62 10.25
C LYS A 42 3.54 -15.71 9.73
N ASN A 43 3.96 -16.61 10.61
CA ASN A 43 4.88 -17.70 10.24
C ASN A 43 6.12 -17.16 9.56
N ASN A 44 6.67 -16.10 10.11
CA ASN A 44 7.89 -15.47 9.61
C ASN A 44 7.75 -14.89 8.19
N SER A 45 6.52 -14.68 7.74
CA SER A 45 6.27 -14.10 6.43
C SER A 45 5.42 -12.86 6.56
N PRO A 46 5.79 -11.79 5.87
CA PRO A 46 4.91 -10.61 5.83
C PRO A 46 3.60 -10.99 5.16
N THR A 47 2.51 -10.67 5.80
CA THR A 47 1.19 -11.06 5.33
C THR A 47 0.35 -9.86 4.91
N CYS A 48 0.42 -8.80 5.68
CA CYS A 48 -0.38 -7.59 5.43
C CYS A 48 0.41 -6.37 5.84
N VAL A 49 0.03 -5.25 5.28
CA VAL A 49 0.59 -3.96 5.68
C VAL A 49 -0.57 -3.13 6.20
N LEU A 50 -0.38 -2.53 7.38
CA LEU A 50 -1.36 -1.63 7.97
C LEU A 50 -0.87 -0.21 7.77
N ILE A 51 -1.74 0.64 7.27
CA ILE A 51 -1.42 2.05 7.13
C ILE A 51 -2.60 2.87 7.62
N THR A 52 -2.34 4.11 7.96
CA THR A 52 -3.42 4.99 8.39
C THR A 52 -4.20 5.46 7.16
N PRO A 53 -5.46 5.88 7.35
CA PRO A 53 -6.22 6.43 6.22
C PRO A 53 -5.52 7.62 5.57
N GLU A 54 -4.83 8.42 6.36
CA GLU A 54 -4.10 9.58 5.83
C GLU A 54 -2.98 9.15 4.89
N ILE A 55 -2.23 8.14 5.30
CA ILE A 55 -1.16 7.62 4.47
C ILE A 55 -1.73 6.98 3.21
N TYR A 56 -2.82 6.25 3.37
CA TYR A 56 -3.47 5.62 2.22
C TYR A 56 -3.89 6.67 1.20
N GLU A 57 -4.51 7.76 1.67
CA GLU A 57 -4.96 8.81 0.77
C GLU A 57 -3.81 9.49 0.08
N GLU A 58 -2.75 9.71 0.82
CA GLU A 58 -1.53 10.33 0.27
C GLU A 58 -0.94 9.46 -0.83
N MET A 59 -0.89 8.16 -0.57
CA MET A 59 -0.38 7.22 -1.56
C MET A 59 -1.25 7.17 -2.80
N MET A 60 -2.57 7.22 -2.59
CA MET A 60 -3.49 7.20 -3.73
C MET A 60 -3.38 8.46 -4.57
N GLU A 61 -3.13 9.59 -3.93
CA GLU A 61 -2.90 10.81 -4.68
C GLU A 61 -1.67 10.71 -5.56
N ILE A 62 -0.62 10.14 -5.01
CA ILE A 62 0.62 9.96 -5.78
C ILE A 62 0.38 9.02 -6.95
N ILE A 63 -0.33 7.93 -6.68
CA ILE A 63 -0.63 6.95 -7.72
C ILE A 63 -1.49 7.58 -8.81
N ASP A 64 -2.48 8.37 -8.42
CA ASP A 64 -3.35 9.00 -9.38
C ASP A 64 -2.60 9.99 -10.27
N LYS A 65 -1.69 10.73 -9.67
CA LYS A 65 -0.85 11.65 -10.45
C LYS A 65 0.01 10.89 -11.44
N TYR A 66 0.61 9.83 -10.96
CA TYR A 66 1.46 9.01 -11.81
C TYR A 66 0.65 8.41 -12.96
N ASN A 67 -0.52 7.89 -12.64
CA ASN A 67 -1.38 7.28 -13.65
C ASN A 67 -1.87 8.30 -14.67
N SER A 68 -2.14 9.50 -14.25
CA SER A 68 -2.54 10.55 -15.17
C SER A 68 -1.43 10.87 -16.16
N MET A 69 -0.21 10.92 -15.66
CA MET A 69 0.94 11.15 -16.53
C MET A 69 1.13 10.01 -17.49
N MET A 70 0.98 8.79 -16.98
CA MET A 70 1.14 7.62 -17.83
C MET A 70 0.03 7.50 -18.85
N GLU A 71 -1.17 7.92 -18.48
CA GLU A 71 -2.28 7.91 -19.42
C GLU A 71 -2.03 8.79 -20.62
N VAL A 72 -1.46 9.95 -20.39
CA VAL A 72 -1.12 10.84 -21.49
C VAL A 72 -0.11 10.16 -22.41
N GLU A 73 0.89 9.57 -21.84
CA GLU A 73 1.90 8.88 -22.62
C GLU A 73 1.32 7.70 -23.36
N GLU A 74 0.44 6.99 -22.72
CA GLU A 74 -0.22 5.86 -23.37
C GLU A 74 -1.08 6.28 -24.52
N ILE A 75 -1.80 7.36 -24.38
CA ILE A 75 -2.62 7.86 -25.44
C ILE A 75 -1.75 8.18 -26.65
N LEU A 76 -0.64 8.85 -26.40
CA LEU A 76 0.27 9.17 -27.48
C LEU A 76 0.85 7.94 -28.15
N SER A 77 1.14 6.93 -27.36
CA SER A 77 1.68 5.69 -27.84
C SER A 77 0.66 4.91 -28.60
N HIS A 78 -0.56 4.86 -28.09
CA HIS A 78 -1.62 4.10 -28.68
C HIS A 78 -2.20 4.69 -29.92
N MET A 79 -1.81 5.83 -30.27
CA MET A 79 -2.13 6.32 -31.57
C MET A 79 -1.51 5.44 -32.62
N HIS A 80 -0.57 4.61 -32.21
CA HIS A 80 0.03 3.74 -33.12
C HIS A 80 -0.43 2.36 -32.97
N GLU A 81 -0.92 1.91 -31.85
CA GLU A 81 -1.34 0.58 -31.73
C GLU A 81 -2.52 0.52 -30.97
N ASN A 82 -3.24 -0.44 -31.09
CA ASN A 82 -4.40 -0.49 -30.44
C ASN A 82 -4.42 -1.53 -29.59
N ASN A 83 -4.15 -1.55 -28.61
CA ASN A 83 -4.15 -2.50 -27.73
C ASN A 83 -5.16 -2.59 -26.85
N SER A 84 -5.73 -2.95 -26.65
CA SER A 84 -6.71 -2.93 -25.87
C SER A 84 -6.91 -3.60 -24.88
N ASP A 85 -6.84 -3.96 -24.50
CA ASP A 85 -7.08 -4.40 -23.70
C ASP A 85 -7.37 -4.82 -22.91
N GLU A 86 -7.36 -5.27 -22.59
CA GLU A 86 -7.54 -5.78 -21.92
C GLU A 86 -7.60 -5.69 -20.89
N LYS A 87 -7.70 -5.73 -20.38
CA LYS A 87 -7.72 -5.66 -19.34
C LYS A 87 -8.41 -5.50 -18.59
N ALA A 88 -8.72 -5.60 -18.48
CA ALA A 88 -9.44 -5.30 -17.79
C ALA A 88 -10.15 -5.94 -17.17
N GLU A 89 -10.03 -6.53 -17.22
CA GLU A 89 -10.54 -7.00 -16.62
C GLU A 89 -10.49 -7.17 -15.65
N GLY A 90 -10.27 -7.35 -15.48
CA GLY A 90 -10.16 -7.54 -14.54
C GLY A 90 -10.36 -7.15 -13.67
N GLN A 91 -10.43 -6.83 -13.44
CA GLN A 91 -10.73 -6.36 -12.55
C GLN A 91 -11.56 -6.39 -11.93
N GLU A 92 -11.92 -6.64 -11.81
CA GLU A 92 -12.72 -6.61 -11.22
C GLU A 92 -13.04 -7.05 -10.45
N LYS A 93 -12.91 -7.46 -10.21
CA LYS A 93 -13.26 -7.92 -9.43
C LYS A 93 -12.99 -7.82 -8.40
N LEU A 94 -12.93 -7.53 -8.06
CA LEU A 94 -12.68 -7.48 -6.98
C LEU A 94 -13.33 -7.63 -6.14
N ALA A 95 -13.36 -7.84 -5.94
CA ALA A 95 -14.13 -7.89 -5.17
C ALA A 95 -14.52 -7.89 -4.43
#